data_0b89dad3e0d37c6ee36638880c3cca83
#
_entry.id   0b89dad3e0d37c6ee36638880c3cca83
#
_cell.length_a   1.000
_cell.length_b   1.000
_cell.length_c   1.000
_cell.angle_alpha   90.00
_cell.angle_beta   90.00
_cell.angle_gamma   90.00
#
_symmetry.space_group_name_H-M   'P 1'
#
loop_
_entity.id
_entity.type
_entity.pdbx_description
1 polymer ?
#
loop_
_entity_poly.entity_id
_entity_poly.type
_entity_poly.pdbx_seq_one_letter_code
_entity_poly.pdbx_strand_id
1 'polypeptide(L)'
;MGCALALALAGCQGASDQTLAQPCIAAPVVPDPATPQAGMVRVAGGVFAMGAAAERPEEGPPRQVRVGDFWIDQTEVTNAAFARFVEATGYVTLAERPLSAEAYPDLSEGERAPASLVFAGAAHLSPDPSTWWRIVPGASWRAPEGPGSDLQGRESWPVVHIAWEDAMAYARWLGRDLPTEAEWEYAARGGLTGARYVWGDAAPDPETPQANTWQGVFPAADSGADGHKARAAPVGCYPANGYGLHDMAGNVWEWTKDWYRPGLAPAGVIEAGGPLRAMAHDPAEPGQPKHVIKGGSFLCADNYCFRYRPAARTPGPPDGGASHVGFRTVLRAPMKEIAGD
;
A
#
# COMPACT_ATOMS: atom_id res chain seq x y z
N MET A 1 10.92 74.14 27.35
CA MET A 1 11.88 73.07 27.16
C MET A 1 11.15 71.75 27.52
N GLY A 2 10.63 71.03 26.58
CA GLY A 2 9.92 69.77 26.77
C GLY A 2 10.67 68.64 26.06
N CYS A 3 11.17 67.68 26.84
CA CYS A 3 11.76 66.44 26.32
C CYS A 3 10.66 65.44 26.04
N ALA A 4 10.48 65.06 24.79
CA ALA A 4 9.63 63.96 24.40
C ALA A 4 10.44 62.65 24.47
N LEU A 5 9.98 61.69 25.28
CA LEU A 5 10.53 60.33 25.37
C LEU A 5 9.86 59.47 24.32
N ALA A 6 10.60 59.02 23.33
CA ALA A 6 10.13 58.02 22.36
C ALA A 6 10.33 56.62 22.91
N LEU A 7 9.23 55.89 23.17
CA LEU A 7 9.25 54.44 23.44
C LEU A 7 9.41 53.68 22.12
N ALA A 8 10.50 52.96 21.97
CA ALA A 8 10.69 51.98 20.93
C ALA A 8 10.03 50.65 21.32
N LEU A 9 8.97 50.25 20.65
CA LEU A 9 8.36 48.92 20.73
C LEU A 9 9.22 47.95 19.92
N ALA A 10 9.99 47.12 20.58
CA ALA A 10 10.63 45.97 19.97
C ALA A 10 9.58 44.89 19.73
N GLY A 11 9.19 44.71 18.46
CA GLY A 11 8.35 43.60 18.04
C GLY A 11 9.14 42.30 18.11
N CYS A 12 8.73 41.39 18.99
CA CYS A 12 9.16 39.98 18.91
C CYS A 12 8.55 39.38 17.67
N GLN A 13 9.35 39.21 16.62
CA GLN A 13 9.04 38.33 15.53
C GLN A 13 9.16 36.89 16.04
N GLY A 14 8.01 36.24 16.26
CA GLY A 14 7.94 34.81 16.49
C GLY A 14 8.57 34.10 15.30
N ALA A 15 9.67 33.39 15.53
CA ALA A 15 10.19 32.43 14.60
C ALA A 15 9.11 31.36 14.43
N SER A 16 8.46 31.33 13.26
CA SER A 16 7.69 30.20 12.81
C SER A 16 8.69 29.05 12.61
N ASP A 17 8.69 28.14 13.55
CA ASP A 17 9.39 26.85 13.45
C ASP A 17 8.68 26.08 12.30
N GLN A 18 9.15 26.31 11.07
CA GLN A 18 8.80 25.46 9.95
C GLN A 18 9.57 24.16 10.18
N THR A 19 8.92 23.19 10.77
CA THR A 19 9.35 21.80 10.71
C THR A 19 9.51 21.50 9.23
N LEU A 20 10.76 21.40 8.78
CA LEU A 20 11.08 21.08 7.39
C LEU A 20 10.57 19.65 7.14
N ALA A 21 9.41 19.53 6.53
CA ALA A 21 8.95 18.27 5.98
C ALA A 21 10.09 17.72 5.13
N GLN A 22 10.52 16.48 5.40
CA GLN A 22 11.56 15.86 4.59
C GLN A 22 11.07 15.84 3.14
N PRO A 23 11.89 16.28 2.16
CA PRO A 23 11.44 16.27 0.77
C PRO A 23 11.17 14.82 0.38
N CYS A 24 10.00 14.56 -0.19
CA CYS A 24 9.68 13.29 -0.83
C CYS A 24 10.77 12.94 -1.87
N ILE A 25 10.86 11.69 -2.30
CA ILE A 25 11.76 11.30 -3.39
C ILE A 25 11.47 12.19 -4.61
N ALA A 26 12.44 12.98 -5.03
CA ALA A 26 12.26 14.09 -5.97
C ALA A 26 11.77 13.68 -7.37
N ALA A 27 12.00 12.45 -7.79
CA ALA A 27 11.49 11.88 -9.05
C ALA A 27 11.53 10.36 -8.95
N PRO A 28 10.42 9.68 -8.63
CA PRO A 28 10.37 8.23 -8.69
C PRO A 28 10.76 7.73 -10.08
N VAL A 29 11.52 6.66 -10.12
CA VAL A 29 11.96 6.05 -11.39
C VAL A 29 10.73 5.48 -12.10
N VAL A 30 10.53 5.86 -13.37
CA VAL A 30 9.56 5.22 -14.24
C VAL A 30 10.26 4.08 -14.96
N PRO A 31 9.99 2.81 -14.60
CA PRO A 31 10.72 1.67 -15.16
C PRO A 31 10.33 1.42 -16.63
N ASP A 32 11.22 0.72 -17.33
CA ASP A 32 11.04 0.30 -18.71
C ASP A 32 11.40 -1.19 -18.83
N PRO A 33 10.76 -1.98 -19.71
CA PRO A 33 11.11 -3.39 -19.93
C PRO A 33 12.57 -3.64 -20.29
N ALA A 34 13.25 -2.65 -20.91
CA ALA A 34 14.69 -2.74 -21.22
C ALA A 34 15.58 -2.59 -19.98
N THR A 35 15.05 -2.06 -18.87
CA THR A 35 15.76 -1.85 -17.61
C THR A 35 14.98 -2.43 -16.43
N PRO A 36 14.78 -3.76 -16.39
CA PRO A 36 13.83 -4.39 -15.46
C PRO A 36 14.20 -4.26 -13.98
N GLN A 37 15.35 -3.75 -13.63
CA GLN A 37 15.78 -3.48 -12.25
C GLN A 37 15.71 -1.99 -11.89
N ALA A 38 15.32 -1.11 -12.83
CA ALA A 38 15.25 0.31 -12.56
C ALA A 38 14.22 0.62 -11.45
N GLY A 39 14.61 1.45 -10.47
CA GLY A 39 13.77 1.81 -9.32
C GLY A 39 13.65 0.73 -8.24
N MET A 40 14.42 -0.34 -8.33
CA MET A 40 14.39 -1.44 -7.37
C MET A 40 15.58 -1.43 -6.43
N VAL A 41 15.38 -1.98 -5.24
CA VAL A 41 16.43 -2.27 -4.25
C VAL A 41 16.65 -3.77 -4.21
N ARG A 42 17.93 -4.20 -4.18
CA ARG A 42 18.27 -5.60 -3.97
C ARG A 42 18.18 -5.95 -2.48
N VAL A 43 17.39 -6.95 -2.17
CA VAL A 43 17.27 -7.53 -0.83
C VAL A 43 17.94 -8.89 -0.84
N ALA A 44 18.98 -9.05 -0.01
CA ALA A 44 19.62 -10.35 0.17
C ALA A 44 18.65 -11.28 0.93
N GLY A 45 18.52 -12.50 0.45
CA GLY A 45 17.66 -13.51 1.06
C GLY A 45 18.13 -13.93 2.47
N GLY A 46 17.26 -14.58 3.19
CA GLY A 46 17.51 -15.01 4.55
C GLY A 46 16.39 -15.83 5.16
N VAL A 47 16.51 -16.14 6.43
CA VAL A 47 15.45 -16.76 7.23
C VAL A 47 14.96 -15.77 8.27
N PHE A 48 13.66 -15.63 8.40
CA PHE A 48 13.06 -14.71 9.35
C PHE A 48 11.81 -15.31 10.01
N ALA A 49 11.41 -14.76 11.13
CA ALA A 49 10.17 -15.11 11.81
C ALA A 49 9.00 -14.33 11.21
N MET A 50 8.36 -14.87 10.18
CA MET A 50 7.14 -14.31 9.59
C MET A 50 6.01 -14.33 10.62
N GLY A 51 5.26 -13.24 10.73
CA GLY A 51 4.22 -13.07 11.75
C GLY A 51 4.75 -12.73 13.13
N ALA A 52 6.03 -12.41 13.29
CA ALA A 52 6.55 -11.90 14.56
C ALA A 52 5.86 -10.59 14.93
N ALA A 53 5.60 -10.40 16.24
CA ALA A 53 4.78 -9.30 16.77
C ALA A 53 3.33 -9.29 16.20
N ALA A 54 2.76 -10.48 15.92
CA ALA A 54 1.34 -10.63 15.58
C ALA A 54 0.44 -10.10 16.71
N GLU A 55 -0.58 -9.34 16.32
CA GLU A 55 -1.58 -8.81 17.27
C GLU A 55 -2.98 -9.37 17.01
N ARG A 56 -3.16 -10.04 15.87
CA ARG A 56 -4.43 -10.66 15.48
C ARG A 56 -4.23 -12.14 15.17
N PRO A 57 -5.25 -12.97 15.37
CA PRO A 57 -5.15 -14.42 15.12
C PRO A 57 -4.72 -14.76 13.70
N GLU A 58 -5.16 -14.00 12.73
CA GLU A 58 -4.83 -14.22 11.30
C GLU A 58 -3.37 -13.92 10.96
N GLU A 59 -2.65 -13.17 11.79
CA GLU A 59 -1.26 -12.76 11.57
C GLU A 59 -0.24 -13.79 12.07
N GLY A 60 -0.66 -14.75 12.90
CA GLY A 60 0.20 -15.72 13.59
C GLY A 60 -0.29 -17.16 13.48
N PRO A 61 0.33 -18.08 14.23
CA PRO A 61 1.54 -17.90 15.05
C PRO A 61 2.78 -17.66 14.20
N PRO A 62 3.84 -17.02 14.77
CA PRO A 62 5.09 -16.80 14.05
C PRO A 62 5.70 -18.09 13.55
N ARG A 63 6.27 -18.06 12.33
CA ARG A 63 6.94 -19.22 11.71
C ARG A 63 8.24 -18.79 11.02
N GLN A 64 9.20 -19.71 10.96
CA GLN A 64 10.44 -19.47 10.21
C GLN A 64 10.18 -19.65 8.71
N VAL A 65 10.50 -18.65 7.92
CA VAL A 65 10.38 -18.67 6.46
C VAL A 65 11.73 -18.32 5.85
N ARG A 66 12.13 -19.05 4.82
CA ARG A 66 13.29 -18.75 3.98
C ARG A 66 12.83 -17.95 2.76
N VAL A 67 13.49 -16.83 2.52
CA VAL A 67 13.32 -16.01 1.33
C VAL A 67 14.63 -16.02 0.55
N GLY A 68 14.57 -16.22 -0.76
CA GLY A 68 15.73 -16.11 -1.66
C GLY A 68 16.14 -14.65 -1.89
N ASP A 69 17.21 -14.43 -2.64
CA ASP A 69 17.57 -13.08 -3.11
C ASP A 69 16.55 -12.55 -4.11
N PHE A 70 16.14 -11.31 -3.97
CA PHE A 70 15.23 -10.65 -4.90
C PHE A 70 15.47 -9.13 -4.96
N TRP A 71 14.92 -8.52 -5.98
CA TRP A 71 14.80 -7.08 -6.11
C TRP A 71 13.35 -6.69 -5.86
N ILE A 72 13.11 -5.56 -5.21
CA ILE A 72 11.77 -5.05 -4.93
C ILE A 72 11.73 -3.55 -5.23
N ASP A 73 10.61 -3.04 -5.75
CA ASP A 73 10.45 -1.61 -5.98
C ASP A 73 10.69 -0.81 -4.69
N GLN A 74 11.45 0.26 -4.79
CA GLN A 74 11.79 1.13 -3.65
C GLN A 74 10.55 1.75 -3.02
N THR A 75 9.52 2.02 -3.83
CA THR A 75 8.23 2.60 -3.44
C THR A 75 7.10 1.79 -4.06
N GLU A 76 5.85 2.16 -3.78
CA GLU A 76 4.71 1.68 -4.58
C GLU A 76 4.85 2.14 -6.04
N VAL A 77 4.18 1.44 -6.96
CA VAL A 77 4.09 1.83 -8.37
C VAL A 77 3.32 3.15 -8.48
N THR A 78 3.92 4.12 -9.16
CA THR A 78 3.34 5.46 -9.30
C THR A 78 2.37 5.58 -10.46
N ASN A 79 1.53 6.63 -10.44
CA ASN A 79 0.67 6.99 -11.56
C ASN A 79 1.46 7.17 -12.86
N ALA A 80 2.63 7.82 -12.82
CA ALA A 80 3.49 7.99 -13.99
C ALA A 80 3.98 6.65 -14.55
N ALA A 81 4.40 5.73 -13.67
CA ALA A 81 4.87 4.42 -14.08
C ALA A 81 3.74 3.56 -14.69
N PHE A 82 2.56 3.61 -14.08
CA PHE A 82 1.40 2.88 -14.59
C PHE A 82 0.86 3.49 -15.90
N ALA A 83 0.87 4.83 -16.04
CA ALA A 83 0.50 5.51 -17.27
C ALA A 83 1.37 5.08 -18.45
N ARG A 84 2.69 4.94 -18.24
CA ARG A 84 3.59 4.44 -19.26
C ARG A 84 3.28 3.01 -19.71
N PHE A 85 2.93 2.13 -18.77
CA PHE A 85 2.45 0.79 -19.10
C PHE A 85 1.22 0.82 -19.98
N VAL A 86 0.22 1.61 -19.58
CA VAL A 86 -1.03 1.72 -20.35
C VAL A 86 -0.78 2.35 -21.73
N GLU A 87 0.06 3.37 -21.83
CA GLU A 87 0.45 3.98 -23.10
C GLU A 87 1.13 2.95 -24.03
N ALA A 88 2.02 2.12 -23.50
CA ALA A 88 2.77 1.15 -24.26
C ALA A 88 1.92 -0.07 -24.72
N THR A 89 0.86 -0.42 -23.99
CA THR A 89 0.13 -1.67 -24.19
C THR A 89 -1.33 -1.49 -24.59
N GLY A 90 -1.91 -0.32 -24.38
CA GLY A 90 -3.35 -0.09 -24.52
C GLY A 90 -4.18 -0.81 -23.44
N TYR A 91 -3.56 -1.18 -22.31
CA TYR A 91 -4.25 -1.92 -21.25
C TYR A 91 -5.42 -1.11 -20.67
N VAL A 92 -6.54 -1.80 -20.45
CA VAL A 92 -7.74 -1.26 -19.81
C VAL A 92 -7.93 -1.99 -18.49
N THR A 93 -7.92 -1.25 -17.38
CA THR A 93 -8.05 -1.84 -16.04
C THR A 93 -9.44 -2.39 -15.76
N LEU A 94 -9.55 -3.23 -14.74
CA LEU A 94 -10.85 -3.80 -14.36
C LEU A 94 -11.87 -2.70 -14.02
N ALA A 95 -11.44 -1.65 -13.31
CA ALA A 95 -12.29 -0.52 -12.97
C ALA A 95 -12.79 0.30 -14.18
N GLU A 96 -12.11 0.19 -15.33
CA GLU A 96 -12.48 0.84 -16.60
C GLU A 96 -13.34 -0.06 -17.51
N ARG A 97 -13.62 -1.31 -17.11
CA ARG A 97 -14.42 -2.28 -17.86
C ARG A 97 -15.80 -2.47 -17.23
N PRO A 98 -16.87 -2.65 -18.03
CA PRO A 98 -18.16 -3.04 -17.47
C PRO A 98 -18.09 -4.47 -16.92
N LEU A 99 -18.82 -4.73 -15.83
CA LEU A 99 -18.99 -6.09 -15.32
C LEU A 99 -19.72 -6.97 -16.34
N SER A 100 -19.30 -8.21 -16.48
CA SER A 100 -19.91 -9.17 -17.40
C SER A 100 -21.35 -9.48 -16.99
N ALA A 101 -22.28 -9.42 -17.94
CA ALA A 101 -23.67 -9.82 -17.71
C ALA A 101 -23.82 -11.31 -17.38
N GLU A 102 -22.88 -12.14 -17.85
CA GLU A 102 -22.85 -13.57 -17.56
C GLU A 102 -22.44 -13.84 -16.10
N ALA A 103 -21.44 -13.12 -15.60
CA ALA A 103 -20.97 -13.25 -14.21
C ALA A 103 -21.92 -12.57 -13.20
N TYR A 104 -22.65 -11.51 -13.61
CA TYR A 104 -23.52 -10.71 -12.76
C TYR A 104 -24.89 -10.52 -13.42
N PRO A 105 -25.67 -11.63 -13.62
CA PRO A 105 -26.94 -11.57 -14.36
C PRO A 105 -28.03 -10.77 -13.65
N ASP A 106 -27.95 -10.64 -12.34
CA ASP A 106 -28.94 -9.94 -11.51
C ASP A 106 -28.73 -8.42 -11.48
N LEU A 107 -27.57 -7.91 -11.95
CA LEU A 107 -27.31 -6.48 -12.02
C LEU A 107 -27.84 -5.88 -13.31
N SER A 108 -28.45 -4.71 -13.24
CA SER A 108 -28.83 -3.90 -14.40
C SER A 108 -27.58 -3.43 -15.17
N GLU A 109 -27.74 -2.99 -16.41
CA GLU A 109 -26.65 -2.44 -17.21
C GLU A 109 -25.96 -1.25 -16.52
N GLY A 110 -26.73 -0.38 -15.86
CA GLY A 110 -26.21 0.76 -15.09
C GLY A 110 -25.37 0.34 -13.87
N GLU A 111 -25.75 -0.73 -13.19
CA GLU A 111 -24.99 -1.28 -12.05
C GLU A 111 -23.74 -2.03 -12.50
N ARG A 112 -23.70 -2.51 -13.75
CA ARG A 112 -22.50 -3.11 -14.36
C ARG A 112 -21.57 -2.09 -15.02
N ALA A 113 -21.92 -0.81 -15.04
CA ALA A 113 -21.06 0.23 -15.61
C ALA A 113 -19.70 0.25 -14.91
N PRO A 114 -18.62 0.65 -15.64
CA PRO A 114 -17.29 0.81 -15.04
C PRO A 114 -17.35 1.66 -13.77
N ALA A 115 -16.83 1.15 -12.67
CA ALA A 115 -16.89 1.81 -11.37
C ALA A 115 -15.79 1.27 -10.45
N SER A 116 -15.51 1.99 -9.39
CA SER A 116 -14.63 1.52 -8.32
C SER A 116 -15.03 2.08 -6.96
N LEU A 117 -14.45 1.51 -5.91
CA LEU A 117 -14.77 1.83 -4.53
C LEU A 117 -13.96 3.05 -4.06
N VAL A 118 -14.63 4.11 -3.70
CA VAL A 118 -14.03 5.37 -3.22
C VAL A 118 -14.38 5.59 -1.76
N PHE A 119 -13.37 5.92 -0.95
CA PHE A 119 -13.60 6.35 0.42
C PHE A 119 -14.21 7.76 0.42
N ALA A 120 -15.42 7.88 0.93
CA ALA A 120 -16.17 9.13 0.97
C ALA A 120 -16.09 9.85 2.32
N GLY A 121 -15.40 9.26 3.30
CA GLY A 121 -15.43 9.74 4.67
C GLY A 121 -16.78 9.48 5.36
N ALA A 122 -16.90 9.90 6.59
CA ALA A 122 -18.15 9.83 7.33
C ALA A 122 -18.68 11.24 7.62
N ALA A 123 -19.87 11.53 7.14
CA ALA A 123 -20.58 12.76 7.54
C ALA A 123 -20.99 12.72 9.02
N HIS A 124 -21.12 11.51 9.58
CA HIS A 124 -21.46 11.24 10.98
C HIS A 124 -20.67 10.02 11.47
N LEU A 125 -20.41 9.94 12.79
CA LEU A 125 -19.88 8.73 13.41
C LEU A 125 -20.87 7.58 13.21
N SER A 126 -20.59 6.72 12.25
CA SER A 126 -21.34 5.49 12.01
C SER A 126 -20.39 4.31 12.19
N PRO A 127 -20.78 3.29 12.95
CA PRO A 127 -20.00 2.06 13.05
C PRO A 127 -20.12 1.18 11.78
N ASP A 128 -21.03 1.52 10.87
CA ASP A 128 -21.28 0.78 9.64
C ASP A 128 -20.30 1.23 8.53
N PRO A 129 -19.34 0.36 8.14
CA PRO A 129 -18.38 0.67 7.09
C PRO A 129 -19.00 0.99 5.74
N SER A 130 -20.19 0.48 5.43
CA SER A 130 -20.89 0.75 4.17
C SER A 130 -21.23 2.24 3.98
N THR A 131 -21.28 3.00 5.07
CA THR A 131 -21.53 4.45 5.02
C THR A 131 -20.30 5.28 4.65
N TRP A 132 -19.11 4.70 4.72
CA TRP A 132 -17.82 5.40 4.44
C TRP A 132 -17.33 5.20 3.01
N TRP A 133 -17.89 4.19 2.34
CA TRP A 133 -17.50 3.80 1.00
C TRP A 133 -18.62 4.00 0.00
N ARG A 134 -18.27 4.37 -1.21
CA ARG A 134 -19.21 4.49 -2.32
C ARG A 134 -18.65 3.81 -3.56
N ILE A 135 -19.48 3.04 -4.24
CA ILE A 135 -19.21 2.61 -5.61
C ILE A 135 -19.48 3.84 -6.49
N VAL A 136 -18.42 4.36 -7.11
CA VAL A 136 -18.50 5.57 -7.93
C VAL A 136 -18.32 5.20 -9.40
N PRO A 137 -19.38 5.38 -10.24
CA PRO A 137 -19.26 5.17 -11.67
C PRO A 137 -18.16 6.06 -12.27
N GLY A 138 -17.30 5.48 -13.11
CA GLY A 138 -16.18 6.17 -13.74
C GLY A 138 -14.97 6.42 -12.83
N ALA A 139 -15.01 6.03 -11.54
CA ALA A 139 -13.79 6.04 -10.72
C ALA A 139 -12.83 4.95 -11.19
N SER A 140 -11.57 5.33 -11.38
CA SER A 140 -10.50 4.47 -11.87
C SER A 140 -9.15 5.08 -11.49
N TRP A 141 -8.05 4.44 -11.87
CA TRP A 141 -6.72 4.99 -11.66
C TRP A 141 -6.52 6.37 -12.33
N ARG A 142 -7.26 6.68 -13.42
CA ARG A 142 -7.20 7.98 -14.13
C ARG A 142 -8.03 9.07 -13.46
N ALA A 143 -9.07 8.68 -12.75
CA ALA A 143 -10.01 9.56 -12.07
C ALA A 143 -10.30 9.00 -10.66
N PRO A 144 -9.35 9.16 -9.70
CA PRO A 144 -9.40 8.45 -8.42
C PRO A 144 -10.61 8.80 -7.54
N GLU A 145 -11.16 9.98 -7.64
CA GLU A 145 -12.38 10.39 -6.94
C GLU A 145 -13.64 10.28 -7.81
N GLY A 146 -13.50 9.75 -9.04
CA GLY A 146 -14.57 9.66 -10.03
C GLY A 146 -14.54 10.78 -11.07
N PRO A 147 -15.60 10.91 -11.90
CA PRO A 147 -15.67 11.89 -12.96
C PRO A 147 -15.39 13.31 -12.48
N GLY A 148 -14.48 14.01 -13.17
CA GLY A 148 -14.04 15.37 -12.82
C GLY A 148 -12.78 15.42 -11.96
N SER A 149 -12.28 14.28 -11.47
CA SER A 149 -10.94 14.16 -10.92
C SER A 149 -9.94 13.73 -12.00
N ASP A 150 -8.66 14.05 -11.80
CA ASP A 150 -7.56 13.70 -12.70
C ASP A 150 -6.25 13.44 -11.95
N LEU A 151 -5.18 13.20 -12.70
CA LEU A 151 -3.84 12.92 -12.19
C LEU A 151 -2.90 14.12 -12.26
N GLN A 152 -3.36 15.32 -12.62
CA GLN A 152 -2.50 16.49 -12.74
C GLN A 152 -1.82 16.81 -11.40
N GLY A 153 -0.48 16.81 -11.38
CA GLY A 153 0.32 17.00 -10.16
C GLY A 153 0.31 15.79 -9.22
N ARG A 154 -0.17 14.63 -9.69
CA ARG A 154 -0.19 13.36 -8.94
C ARG A 154 0.66 12.28 -9.62
N GLU A 155 1.61 12.64 -10.47
CA GLU A 155 2.46 11.72 -11.22
C GLU A 155 3.28 10.81 -10.30
N SER A 156 3.74 11.34 -9.15
CA SER A 156 4.50 10.62 -8.12
C SER A 156 3.65 9.98 -7.02
N TRP A 157 2.32 10.03 -7.12
CA TRP A 157 1.44 9.36 -6.17
C TRP A 157 1.30 7.89 -6.52
N PRO A 158 1.03 7.00 -5.53
CA PRO A 158 0.77 5.60 -5.83
C PRO A 158 -0.45 5.46 -6.73
N VAL A 159 -0.37 4.56 -7.68
CA VAL A 159 -1.54 4.20 -8.49
C VAL A 159 -2.52 3.42 -7.63
N VAL A 160 -3.81 3.78 -7.71
CA VAL A 160 -4.90 3.16 -6.96
C VAL A 160 -6.02 2.68 -7.87
N HIS A 161 -7.06 2.06 -7.33
CA HIS A 161 -8.14 1.42 -8.09
C HIS A 161 -7.64 0.27 -8.98
N ILE A 162 -6.59 -0.39 -8.53
CA ILE A 162 -5.92 -1.48 -9.23
C ILE A 162 -6.42 -2.81 -8.67
N ALA A 163 -7.01 -3.64 -9.52
CA ALA A 163 -7.33 -5.02 -9.21
C ALA A 163 -6.05 -5.89 -9.26
N TRP A 164 -6.11 -7.08 -8.67
CA TRP A 164 -4.95 -7.96 -8.66
C TRP A 164 -4.44 -8.33 -10.06
N GLU A 165 -5.37 -8.55 -11.00
CA GLU A 165 -4.99 -8.85 -12.39
C GLU A 165 -4.30 -7.67 -13.09
N ASP A 166 -4.69 -6.42 -12.79
CA ASP A 166 -4.08 -5.21 -13.34
C ASP A 166 -2.63 -5.08 -12.85
N ALA A 167 -2.41 -5.31 -11.55
CA ALA A 167 -1.08 -5.31 -10.94
C ALA A 167 -0.18 -6.39 -11.56
N MET A 168 -0.71 -7.60 -11.77
CA MET A 168 -0.01 -8.70 -12.44
C MET A 168 0.28 -8.41 -13.92
N ALA A 169 -0.62 -7.72 -14.62
CA ALA A 169 -0.40 -7.33 -16.03
C ALA A 169 0.77 -6.33 -16.13
N TYR A 170 0.81 -5.33 -15.26
CA TYR A 170 1.92 -4.39 -15.17
C TYR A 170 3.24 -5.09 -14.84
N ALA A 171 3.25 -5.96 -13.82
CA ALA A 171 4.44 -6.68 -13.42
C ALA A 171 5.00 -7.53 -14.58
N ARG A 172 4.15 -8.29 -15.27
CA ARG A 172 4.52 -9.12 -16.42
C ARG A 172 5.07 -8.31 -17.59
N TRP A 173 4.51 -7.14 -17.86
CA TRP A 173 5.01 -6.22 -18.90
C TRP A 173 6.48 -5.85 -18.66
N LEU A 174 6.89 -5.67 -17.40
CA LEU A 174 8.26 -5.40 -17.00
C LEU A 174 9.14 -6.66 -16.86
N GLY A 175 8.60 -7.86 -17.09
CA GLY A 175 9.31 -9.12 -16.78
C GLY A 175 9.47 -9.37 -15.27
N ARG A 176 8.61 -8.78 -14.45
CA ARG A 176 8.59 -8.85 -12.99
C ARG A 176 7.40 -9.69 -12.49
N ASP A 177 7.20 -9.73 -11.18
CA ASP A 177 6.10 -10.44 -10.51
C ASP A 177 5.61 -9.59 -9.32
N LEU A 178 4.49 -9.97 -8.70
CA LEU A 178 4.13 -9.46 -7.38
C LEU A 178 4.95 -10.18 -6.29
N PRO A 179 5.25 -9.51 -5.17
CA PRO A 179 5.89 -10.17 -4.04
C PRO A 179 5.00 -11.27 -3.49
N THR A 180 5.58 -12.35 -3.03
CA THR A 180 4.89 -13.23 -2.08
C THR A 180 4.67 -12.47 -0.78
N GLU A 181 3.70 -12.91 0.02
CA GLU A 181 3.47 -12.31 1.34
C GLU A 181 4.74 -12.36 2.21
N ALA A 182 5.49 -13.44 2.12
CA ALA A 182 6.74 -13.61 2.85
C ALA A 182 7.85 -12.66 2.37
N GLU A 183 8.01 -12.48 1.06
CA GLU A 183 8.97 -11.50 0.50
C GLU A 183 8.59 -10.08 0.90
N TRP A 184 7.30 -9.75 0.84
CA TRP A 184 6.82 -8.44 1.25
C TRP A 184 7.11 -8.16 2.74
N GLU A 185 6.75 -9.11 3.62
CA GLU A 185 6.97 -8.94 5.07
C GLU A 185 8.46 -8.89 5.41
N TYR A 186 9.28 -9.74 4.77
CA TYR A 186 10.73 -9.73 4.94
C TYR A 186 11.34 -8.38 4.55
N ALA A 187 10.92 -7.84 3.41
CA ALA A 187 11.33 -6.53 2.93
C ALA A 187 10.86 -5.40 3.87
N ALA A 188 9.61 -5.44 4.34
CA ALA A 188 9.04 -4.46 5.24
C ALA A 188 9.78 -4.39 6.58
N ARG A 189 10.29 -5.53 7.08
CA ARG A 189 11.07 -5.56 8.32
C ARG A 189 12.42 -4.85 8.22
N GLY A 190 12.95 -4.63 7.02
CA GLY A 190 14.17 -3.83 6.83
C GLY A 190 15.37 -4.34 7.63
N GLY A 191 15.47 -5.66 7.93
CA GLY A 191 16.50 -6.26 8.76
C GLY A 191 16.20 -6.29 10.28
N LEU A 192 15.11 -5.68 10.73
CA LEU A 192 14.69 -5.72 12.13
C LEU A 192 14.10 -7.09 12.51
N THR A 193 14.53 -7.64 13.62
CA THR A 193 14.02 -8.93 14.13
C THR A 193 12.88 -8.69 15.10
N GLY A 194 11.68 -9.16 14.73
CA GLY A 194 10.51 -9.17 15.61
C GLY A 194 9.92 -7.80 15.97
N ALA A 195 10.39 -6.73 15.35
CA ALA A 195 9.89 -5.38 15.60
C ALA A 195 8.41 -5.25 15.25
N ARG A 196 7.70 -4.42 16.01
CA ARG A 196 6.27 -4.16 15.84
C ARG A 196 5.97 -3.40 14.55
N TYR A 197 6.77 -2.40 14.24
CA TYR A 197 6.64 -1.53 13.05
C TYR A 197 7.85 -1.66 12.12
N VAL A 198 7.73 -1.08 10.94
CA VAL A 198 8.84 -1.03 9.95
C VAL A 198 10.01 -0.14 10.42
N TRP A 199 9.78 0.75 11.38
CA TRP A 199 10.76 1.64 12.02
C TRP A 199 11.24 1.15 13.41
N GLY A 200 10.73 0.01 13.92
CA GLY A 200 11.09 -0.54 15.25
C GLY A 200 9.87 -0.68 16.15
N ASP A 201 10.08 -0.51 17.46
CA ASP A 201 9.02 -0.70 18.48
C ASP A 201 8.47 0.62 19.03
N ALA A 202 9.02 1.76 18.61
CA ALA A 202 8.53 3.07 19.05
C ALA A 202 7.09 3.29 18.56
N ALA A 203 6.22 3.74 19.45
CA ALA A 203 4.86 4.12 19.08
C ALA A 203 4.86 5.21 18.00
N PRO A 204 3.83 5.23 17.11
CA PRO A 204 3.68 6.34 16.18
C PRO A 204 3.66 7.70 16.90
N ASP A 205 4.37 8.66 16.35
CA ASP A 205 4.46 10.02 16.86
C ASP A 205 3.97 11.00 15.79
N PRO A 206 2.90 11.76 16.02
CA PRO A 206 2.39 12.72 15.05
C PRO A 206 3.34 13.89 14.77
N GLU A 207 4.32 14.15 15.67
CA GLU A 207 5.33 15.21 15.46
C GLU A 207 6.46 14.75 14.55
N THR A 208 6.68 13.42 14.46
CA THR A 208 7.70 12.81 13.62
C THR A 208 7.11 11.62 12.86
N PRO A 209 6.17 11.84 11.92
CA PRO A 209 5.43 10.77 11.27
C PRO A 209 6.38 9.85 10.48
N GLN A 210 6.22 8.54 10.67
CA GLN A 210 7.01 7.51 10.01
C GLN A 210 6.29 6.89 8.80
N ALA A 211 5.00 7.20 8.65
CA ALA A 211 4.13 6.65 7.62
C ALA A 211 2.90 7.54 7.41
N ASN A 212 2.29 7.48 6.22
CA ASN A 212 0.99 8.08 5.96
C ASN A 212 -0.11 7.18 6.52
N THR A 213 -0.71 7.59 7.64
CA THR A 213 -1.79 6.88 8.32
C THR A 213 -2.83 7.87 8.84
N TRP A 214 -3.99 7.40 9.23
CA TRP A 214 -5.04 8.26 9.77
C TRP A 214 -4.65 8.81 11.16
N GLN A 215 -4.62 10.12 11.28
CA GLN A 215 -4.20 10.82 12.49
C GLN A 215 -5.39 11.34 13.28
N GLY A 216 -6.01 10.46 14.09
CA GLY A 216 -7.15 10.84 14.92
C GLY A 216 -8.22 9.77 15.01
N VAL A 217 -9.48 10.19 15.15
CA VAL A 217 -10.62 9.27 15.34
C VAL A 217 -11.21 8.87 13.98
N PHE A 218 -10.89 7.67 13.52
CA PHE A 218 -11.43 7.14 12.27
C PHE A 218 -12.92 6.77 12.44
N PRO A 219 -13.79 7.04 11.46
CA PRO A 219 -13.58 7.76 10.20
C PRO A 219 -13.97 9.24 10.24
N ALA A 220 -14.16 9.80 11.43
CA ALA A 220 -14.79 11.10 11.64
C ALA A 220 -13.82 12.28 11.56
N ALA A 221 -12.61 12.11 12.06
CA ALA A 221 -11.65 13.20 12.17
C ALA A 221 -10.23 12.73 11.92
N ASP A 222 -9.66 13.20 10.82
CA ASP A 222 -8.24 13.12 10.53
C ASP A 222 -7.63 14.52 10.66
N SER A 223 -6.63 14.68 11.52
CA SER A 223 -5.93 15.95 11.68
C SER A 223 -5.01 16.29 10.52
N GLY A 224 -4.52 15.25 9.80
CA GLY A 224 -3.50 15.39 8.77
C GLY A 224 -2.14 15.80 9.35
N ALA A 225 -1.84 15.42 10.59
CA ALA A 225 -0.57 15.76 11.24
C ALA A 225 0.64 15.15 10.51
N ASP A 226 0.43 14.07 9.78
CA ASP A 226 1.43 13.45 8.89
C ASP A 226 1.65 14.20 7.56
N GLY A 227 0.90 15.28 7.30
CA GLY A 227 0.96 16.10 6.09
C GLY A 227 -0.11 15.78 5.04
N HIS A 228 -0.86 14.67 5.18
CA HIS A 228 -1.80 14.20 4.17
C HIS A 228 -3.14 13.78 4.78
N LYS A 229 -4.11 14.68 4.76
CA LYS A 229 -5.42 14.44 5.38
C LYS A 229 -6.30 13.52 4.52
N ALA A 230 -6.64 12.33 5.04
CA ALA A 230 -7.57 11.37 4.45
C ALA A 230 -7.31 11.04 2.96
N ARG A 231 -6.04 10.99 2.58
CA ARG A 231 -5.61 10.71 1.20
C ARG A 231 -4.22 10.09 1.15
N ALA A 232 -3.87 9.45 0.05
CA ALA A 232 -2.51 9.02 -0.20
C ALA A 232 -1.53 10.21 -0.23
N ALA A 233 -0.26 9.94 -0.04
CA ALA A 233 0.86 10.86 -0.21
C ALA A 233 1.62 10.52 -1.50
N PRO A 234 2.40 11.45 -2.07
CA PRO A 234 3.43 11.10 -3.03
C PRO A 234 4.36 10.04 -2.43
N VAL A 235 4.82 9.08 -3.24
CA VAL A 235 5.68 8.01 -2.74
C VAL A 235 7.02 8.55 -2.20
N GLY A 236 7.56 7.89 -1.18
CA GLY A 236 8.87 8.24 -0.62
C GLY A 236 8.89 9.54 0.20
N CYS A 237 7.75 9.97 0.73
CA CYS A 237 7.66 11.14 1.61
C CYS A 237 8.02 10.82 3.07
N TYR A 238 8.07 9.55 3.45
CA TYR A 238 8.39 9.10 4.80
C TYR A 238 9.73 8.36 4.83
N PRO A 239 10.37 8.21 6.01
CA PRO A 239 11.67 7.58 6.14
C PRO A 239 11.69 6.16 5.54
N ALA A 240 12.78 5.82 4.86
CA ALA A 240 13.01 4.46 4.40
C ALA A 240 13.33 3.52 5.57
N ASN A 241 12.95 2.25 5.44
CA ASN A 241 13.39 1.22 6.37
C ASN A 241 14.88 0.85 6.15
N GLY A 242 15.41 -0.09 6.95
CA GLY A 242 16.82 -0.47 6.91
C GLY A 242 17.31 -1.10 5.58
N TYR A 243 16.39 -1.45 4.66
CA TYR A 243 16.72 -1.88 3.29
C TYR A 243 16.60 -0.75 2.26
N GLY A 244 16.23 0.46 2.68
CA GLY A 244 16.05 1.59 1.77
C GLY A 244 14.68 1.60 1.07
N LEU A 245 13.68 0.91 1.62
CA LEU A 245 12.33 0.84 1.09
C LEU A 245 11.43 1.84 1.81
N HIS A 246 10.66 2.61 1.05
CA HIS A 246 9.70 3.57 1.54
C HIS A 246 8.28 3.00 1.53
N ASP A 247 7.42 3.61 2.34
CA ASP A 247 5.97 3.39 2.36
C ASP A 247 5.57 1.91 2.60
N MET A 248 6.44 1.14 3.29
CA MET A 248 6.14 -0.23 3.71
C MET A 248 5.13 -0.28 4.88
N ALA A 249 4.60 0.88 5.27
CA ALA A 249 3.55 1.07 6.26
C ALA A 249 2.70 2.27 5.87
N GLY A 250 1.38 2.12 5.87
CA GLY A 250 0.45 3.19 5.50
C GLY A 250 0.39 3.42 3.99
N ASN A 251 0.11 4.64 3.59
CA ASN A 251 -0.10 5.12 2.23
C ASN A 251 -1.17 4.34 1.47
N VAL A 252 -0.85 3.27 0.75
CA VAL A 252 -1.85 2.38 0.15
C VAL A 252 -1.59 0.92 0.49
N TRP A 253 -2.66 0.13 0.57
CA TRP A 253 -2.56 -1.32 0.62
C TRP A 253 -1.86 -1.85 -0.61
N GLU A 254 -1.07 -2.90 -0.47
CA GLU A 254 -0.30 -3.49 -1.56
C GLU A 254 -0.68 -4.94 -1.81
N TRP A 255 -0.97 -5.25 -3.08
CA TRP A 255 -1.22 -6.60 -3.52
C TRP A 255 -0.01 -7.50 -3.35
N THR A 256 -0.24 -8.71 -2.85
CA THR A 256 0.73 -9.81 -2.92
C THR A 256 0.24 -10.91 -3.85
N LYS A 257 1.14 -11.84 -4.18
CA LYS A 257 0.83 -12.99 -5.03
C LYS A 257 -0.01 -14.05 -4.32
N ASP A 258 0.06 -14.10 -2.98
CA ASP A 258 -0.46 -15.20 -2.20
C ASP A 258 -1.98 -15.17 -2.04
N TRP A 259 -2.59 -16.35 -2.08
CA TRP A 259 -3.99 -16.53 -1.73
C TRP A 259 -4.18 -16.45 -0.21
N TYR A 260 -5.22 -15.76 0.22
CA TYR A 260 -5.52 -15.58 1.63
C TYR A 260 -6.11 -16.84 2.27
N ARG A 261 -5.65 -17.13 3.46
CA ARG A 261 -6.31 -18.02 4.45
C ARG A 261 -6.00 -17.47 5.85
N PRO A 262 -6.88 -17.69 6.85
CA PRO A 262 -6.60 -17.30 8.24
C PRO A 262 -5.38 -18.03 8.79
N GLY A 263 -4.57 -17.29 9.51
CA GLY A 263 -3.37 -17.79 10.16
C GLY A 263 -2.26 -18.20 9.20
N LEU A 264 -1.08 -18.33 9.76
CA LEU A 264 0.09 -18.85 9.08
C LEU A 264 0.19 -20.36 9.25
N ALA A 265 0.68 -21.09 8.24
CA ALA A 265 0.86 -22.53 8.33
C ALA A 265 1.79 -22.92 9.49
N PRO A 266 1.66 -24.12 10.11
CA PRO A 266 2.42 -24.50 11.31
C PRO A 266 3.93 -24.62 11.09
N ALA A 267 4.64 -24.74 12.22
CA ALA A 267 6.09 -24.65 12.42
C ALA A 267 6.99 -25.45 11.45
N GLY A 268 8.16 -24.90 11.21
CA GLY A 268 9.25 -25.38 10.38
C GLY A 268 9.82 -24.22 9.55
N VAL A 269 11.01 -24.39 9.00
CA VAL A 269 11.51 -23.47 7.96
C VAL A 269 10.85 -23.87 6.65
N ILE A 270 10.05 -22.97 6.09
CA ILE A 270 9.41 -23.17 4.79
C ILE A 270 9.94 -22.16 3.79
N GLU A 271 9.93 -22.53 2.53
CA GLU A 271 10.25 -21.60 1.44
C GLU A 271 9.13 -20.56 1.28
N ALA A 272 9.51 -19.37 0.85
CA ALA A 272 8.56 -18.30 0.57
C ALA A 272 7.59 -18.76 -0.53
N GLY A 273 6.33 -18.80 -0.19
CA GLY A 273 5.22 -19.18 -1.04
C GLY A 273 3.95 -19.34 -0.23
N GLY A 274 2.86 -18.89 -0.79
CA GLY A 274 1.56 -18.92 -0.12
C GLY A 274 0.72 -20.13 -0.48
N PRO A 275 -0.47 -20.24 0.12
CA PRO A 275 -1.43 -21.28 -0.20
C PRO A 275 -1.80 -21.27 -1.68
N LEU A 276 -2.11 -22.45 -2.23
CA LEU A 276 -2.71 -22.56 -3.55
C LEU A 276 -4.13 -21.97 -3.53
N ARG A 277 -4.64 -21.55 -4.68
CA ARG A 277 -6.01 -21.02 -4.83
C ARG A 277 -7.07 -21.94 -4.24
N ALA A 278 -6.92 -23.25 -4.40
CA ALA A 278 -7.84 -24.25 -3.84
C ALA A 278 -7.89 -24.28 -2.30
N MET A 279 -6.88 -23.67 -1.64
CA MET A 279 -6.79 -23.54 -0.20
C MET A 279 -7.18 -22.14 0.29
N ALA A 280 -7.53 -21.23 -0.64
CA ALA A 280 -7.96 -19.89 -0.28
C ALA A 280 -9.25 -19.95 0.53
N HIS A 281 -9.27 -19.25 1.65
CA HIS A 281 -10.43 -19.23 2.54
C HIS A 281 -10.49 -17.93 3.32
N ASP A 282 -11.60 -17.23 3.22
CA ASP A 282 -11.96 -16.12 4.08
C ASP A 282 -13.21 -16.51 4.88
N PRO A 283 -13.12 -16.64 6.22
CA PRO A 283 -14.28 -16.98 7.03
C PRO A 283 -15.43 -15.98 6.96
N ALA A 284 -15.14 -14.71 6.65
CA ALA A 284 -16.17 -13.67 6.52
C ALA A 284 -16.95 -13.81 5.21
N GLU A 285 -16.33 -14.36 4.16
CA GLU A 285 -16.95 -14.57 2.84
C GLU A 285 -16.57 -15.96 2.30
N PRO A 286 -17.15 -17.03 2.83
CA PRO A 286 -16.84 -18.40 2.40
C PRO A 286 -17.14 -18.60 0.91
N GLY A 287 -16.19 -19.23 0.20
CA GLY A 287 -16.33 -19.49 -1.24
C GLY A 287 -15.85 -18.36 -2.16
N GLN A 288 -15.44 -17.22 -1.60
CA GLN A 288 -14.81 -16.13 -2.34
C GLN A 288 -13.28 -16.17 -2.13
N PRO A 289 -12.51 -16.71 -3.07
CA PRO A 289 -11.06 -16.72 -2.94
C PRO A 289 -10.51 -15.30 -3.03
N LYS A 290 -9.67 -14.92 -2.06
CA LYS A 290 -9.05 -13.59 -1.98
C LYS A 290 -7.55 -13.69 -1.96
N HIS A 291 -6.85 -12.63 -2.39
CA HIS A 291 -5.41 -12.50 -2.21
C HIS A 291 -5.08 -11.78 -0.91
N VAL A 292 -3.86 -11.94 -0.44
CA VAL A 292 -3.35 -11.17 0.69
C VAL A 292 -2.96 -9.78 0.23
N ILE A 293 -3.40 -8.75 0.96
CA ILE A 293 -2.86 -7.40 0.87
C ILE A 293 -2.16 -7.02 2.16
N LYS A 294 -1.11 -6.21 2.06
CA LYS A 294 -0.17 -5.86 3.13
C LYS A 294 0.00 -4.35 3.26
N GLY A 295 0.62 -3.91 4.35
CA GLY A 295 1.09 -2.54 4.56
C GLY A 295 0.11 -1.61 5.27
N GLY A 296 -1.18 -1.83 5.18
CA GLY A 296 -2.16 -0.84 5.60
C GLY A 296 -2.28 0.30 4.59
N SER A 297 -2.99 1.36 4.94
CA SER A 297 -3.14 2.53 4.09
C SER A 297 -3.34 3.80 4.92
N PHE A 298 -3.44 4.95 4.26
CA PHE A 298 -3.80 6.23 4.88
C PHE A 298 -5.12 6.21 5.68
N LEU A 299 -5.94 5.17 5.52
CA LEU A 299 -7.17 4.96 6.29
C LEU A 299 -6.96 4.12 7.56
N CYS A 300 -5.75 3.63 7.82
CA CYS A 300 -5.47 2.84 9.00
C CYS A 300 -5.17 3.73 10.20
N ALA A 301 -5.93 3.54 11.26
CA ALA A 301 -5.83 4.26 12.53
C ALA A 301 -5.70 3.29 13.70
N ASP A 302 -5.17 3.73 14.81
CA ASP A 302 -5.03 2.94 16.04
C ASP A 302 -6.37 2.40 16.54
N ASN A 303 -7.44 3.18 16.39
CA ASN A 303 -8.79 2.84 16.84
C ASN A 303 -9.62 2.00 15.85
N TYR A 304 -9.10 1.72 14.65
CA TYR A 304 -9.87 1.03 13.62
C TYR A 304 -9.10 -0.09 12.93
N CYS A 305 -8.20 0.25 12.02
CA CYS A 305 -7.52 -0.72 11.15
C CYS A 305 -6.30 -1.33 11.84
N PHE A 306 -5.39 -0.49 12.36
CA PHE A 306 -4.12 -0.83 13.00
C PHE A 306 -3.29 -1.89 12.25
N ARG A 307 -3.33 -1.86 10.90
CA ARG A 307 -2.66 -2.85 10.04
C ARG A 307 -1.45 -2.32 9.28
N TYR A 308 -0.91 -1.15 9.67
CA TYR A 308 0.36 -0.61 9.16
C TYR A 308 1.58 -1.23 9.90
N ARG A 309 1.54 -2.55 10.08
CA ARG A 309 2.58 -3.36 10.75
C ARG A 309 3.06 -4.48 9.81
N PRO A 310 4.35 -4.87 9.83
CA PRO A 310 4.84 -5.94 8.93
C PRO A 310 4.06 -7.24 9.02
N ALA A 311 3.69 -7.68 10.24
CA ALA A 311 2.93 -8.92 10.44
C ALA A 311 1.47 -8.82 9.98
N ALA A 312 0.91 -7.61 9.89
CA ALA A 312 -0.49 -7.42 9.55
C ALA A 312 -0.78 -7.85 8.12
N ARG A 313 -1.97 -8.43 7.94
CA ARG A 313 -2.48 -8.96 6.68
C ARG A 313 -4.00 -8.83 6.62
N THR A 314 -4.55 -8.73 5.42
CA THR A 314 -6.00 -8.72 5.23
C THR A 314 -6.36 -9.35 3.88
N PRO A 315 -7.57 -9.95 3.75
CA PRO A 315 -8.04 -10.43 2.46
C PRO A 315 -8.44 -9.27 1.54
N GLY A 316 -7.96 -9.29 0.30
CA GLY A 316 -8.37 -8.38 -0.78
C GLY A 316 -9.11 -9.15 -1.87
N PRO A 317 -10.33 -8.75 -2.27
CA PRO A 317 -11.03 -9.38 -3.40
C PRO A 317 -10.26 -9.10 -4.70
N PRO A 318 -9.92 -10.14 -5.49
CA PRO A 318 -9.01 -10.00 -6.64
C PRO A 318 -9.61 -9.20 -7.80
N ASP A 319 -10.93 -9.15 -7.85
CA ASP A 319 -11.76 -8.47 -8.86
C ASP A 319 -12.20 -7.06 -8.43
N GLY A 320 -11.61 -6.53 -7.36
CA GLY A 320 -11.93 -5.20 -6.84
C GLY A 320 -10.70 -4.32 -6.68
N GLY A 321 -10.81 -3.07 -7.14
CA GLY A 321 -9.91 -1.99 -6.80
C GLY A 321 -10.59 -1.01 -5.85
N ALA A 322 -9.82 -0.22 -5.12
CA ALA A 322 -10.32 0.85 -4.25
C ALA A 322 -9.35 2.02 -4.21
N SER A 323 -9.84 3.17 -3.75
CA SER A 323 -9.05 4.41 -3.67
C SER A 323 -7.84 4.35 -2.72
N HIS A 324 -7.60 3.22 -2.07
CA HIS A 324 -6.51 3.00 -1.11
C HIS A 324 -5.76 1.68 -1.34
N VAL A 325 -5.89 1.07 -2.54
CA VAL A 325 -5.24 -0.20 -2.91
C VAL A 325 -4.41 0.00 -4.16
N GLY A 326 -3.13 -0.24 -4.03
CA GLY A 326 -2.10 -0.22 -5.06
C GLY A 326 -1.21 -1.45 -4.98
N PHE A 327 0.07 -1.33 -5.36
CA PHE A 327 1.02 -2.45 -5.37
C PHE A 327 2.45 -1.99 -5.58
N ARG A 328 3.39 -2.88 -5.30
CA ARG A 328 4.78 -2.83 -5.78
C ARG A 328 5.17 -4.16 -6.39
N THR A 329 6.26 -4.19 -7.18
CA THR A 329 6.70 -5.39 -7.91
C THR A 329 8.02 -5.93 -7.37
N VAL A 330 8.29 -7.20 -7.67
CA VAL A 330 9.56 -7.87 -7.40
C VAL A 330 10.14 -8.48 -8.68
N LEU A 331 11.47 -8.60 -8.68
CA LEU A 331 12.20 -9.38 -9.69
C LEU A 331 13.09 -10.38 -8.93
N ARG A 332 12.81 -11.67 -9.12
CA ARG A 332 13.61 -12.74 -8.53
C ARG A 332 14.82 -13.03 -9.40
N ALA A 333 15.99 -13.23 -8.77
CA ALA A 333 17.11 -13.78 -9.49
C ALA A 333 16.71 -15.16 -10.06
N PRO A 334 17.11 -15.52 -11.29
CA PRO A 334 16.92 -16.88 -11.76
C PRO A 334 17.57 -17.83 -10.75
N MET A 335 16.82 -18.84 -10.31
CA MET A 335 17.41 -19.88 -9.45
C MET A 335 18.63 -20.42 -10.19
N LYS A 336 19.81 -20.30 -9.57
CA LYS A 336 20.97 -21.05 -10.04
C LYS A 336 20.56 -22.52 -9.94
N GLU A 337 20.50 -23.19 -11.09
CA GLU A 337 20.46 -24.65 -11.06
C GLU A 337 21.59 -25.10 -10.16
N ILE A 338 21.25 -25.77 -9.06
CA ILE A 338 22.24 -26.46 -8.25
C ILE A 338 22.75 -27.55 -9.20
N ALA A 339 23.91 -27.31 -9.82
CA ALA A 339 24.62 -28.35 -10.53
C ALA A 339 24.83 -29.46 -9.51
N GLY A 340 24.12 -30.56 -9.70
CA GLY A 340 24.28 -31.74 -8.88
C GLY A 340 25.70 -32.27 -9.10
N ASP A 341 26.47 -32.31 -8.01
CA ASP A 341 27.71 -33.05 -7.95
C ASP A 341 27.44 -34.56 -7.88
#